data_a1d62532e10b4378c3949a9ed3c2b746
#
_entry.id   a1d62532e10b4378c3949a9ed3c2b746
#
_cell.length_a   1.000
_cell.length_b   1.000
_cell.length_c   1.000
_cell.angle_alpha   90.00
_cell.angle_beta   90.00
_cell.angle_gamma   90.00
#
_symmetry.space_group_name_H-M   'P 1'
#
loop_
_entity.id
_entity.type
_entity.pdbx_description
1 polymer ?
#
loop_
_entity_poly.entity_id
_entity_poly.type
_entity_poly.pdbx_seq_one_letter_code
_entity_poly.pdbx_strand_id
1 'polypeptide(L)'
;MLIAYIVVVYNKSEISVSKFERIKRKAVRVIIYEDINKLNAKLEQIGKKGYASAFEGLINFITSQLPTNETITKIFREESKIYPEVAIRELVANAIIHQDFNISGASVMIEIFKNRIEITNPGTPLIDIYRFIDAAPQSRNEAVASFLRRVKICEERGSGVDRVIFNVELYQLPAPEFIREENATKVILYSYKDLSKMSKEDRIRACYQHACLKYVQREQMTNKSIRERFKISDKNYPMASRIIKEALISKLIKDADPKSNSRKHAAYLPFWAWYNDAFYGKNFYSSN
;
A
#
# COMPACT_ATOMS: atom_id res chain seq x y z
N MET A 1 -21.42 -14.62 -13.75
CA MET A 1 -20.91 -14.21 -15.07
C MET A 1 -19.62 -13.41 -14.98
N LEU A 2 -19.47 -12.49 -14.03
CA LEU A 2 -18.19 -11.83 -13.69
C LEU A 2 -17.13 -12.85 -13.25
N ILE A 3 -17.53 -13.90 -12.55
CA ILE A 3 -16.70 -15.02 -12.11
C ILE A 3 -16.03 -15.73 -13.30
N ALA A 4 -16.66 -15.80 -14.45
CA ALA A 4 -16.08 -16.47 -15.62
C ALA A 4 -14.83 -15.78 -16.17
N TYR A 5 -14.74 -14.43 -16.09
CA TYR A 5 -13.52 -13.72 -16.47
C TYR A 5 -12.39 -13.87 -15.42
N ILE A 6 -12.79 -14.11 -14.19
CA ILE A 6 -11.84 -14.28 -13.08
C ILE A 6 -11.19 -15.67 -13.13
N VAL A 7 -11.92 -16.67 -13.60
CA VAL A 7 -11.59 -18.09 -13.40
C VAL A 7 -11.17 -18.82 -14.66
N VAL A 8 -11.75 -18.54 -15.84
CA VAL A 8 -11.77 -19.52 -16.91
C VAL A 8 -11.26 -19.03 -18.24
N VAL A 9 -10.50 -19.89 -18.86
CA VAL A 9 -10.34 -20.02 -20.31
C VAL A 9 -11.75 -20.01 -20.96
N TYR A 10 -12.01 -18.97 -21.73
CA TYR A 10 -13.28 -18.77 -22.41
C TYR A 10 -13.76 -19.99 -23.21
N ASN A 11 -14.96 -20.42 -22.90
CA ASN A 11 -15.77 -21.06 -23.90
C ASN A 11 -16.58 -19.96 -24.60
N LYS A 12 -16.12 -19.54 -25.79
CA LYS A 12 -16.73 -18.45 -26.58
C LYS A 12 -18.18 -18.63 -26.90
N SER A 13 -18.72 -19.85 -26.81
CA SER A 13 -20.09 -20.23 -27.21
C SER A 13 -21.18 -19.77 -26.25
N GLU A 14 -20.84 -19.42 -25.00
CA GLU A 14 -21.88 -19.14 -23.98
C GLU A 14 -22.02 -17.64 -23.62
N ILE A 15 -21.17 -16.77 -24.15
CA ILE A 15 -21.18 -15.33 -23.83
C ILE A 15 -21.44 -14.53 -25.09
N SER A 16 -22.45 -13.65 -25.07
CA SER A 16 -22.71 -12.74 -26.19
C SER A 16 -21.48 -11.83 -26.46
N VAL A 17 -21.22 -11.52 -27.73
CA VAL A 17 -20.07 -10.71 -28.17
C VAL A 17 -19.99 -9.38 -27.40
N SER A 18 -21.11 -8.71 -27.18
CA SER A 18 -21.17 -7.44 -26.41
C SER A 18 -20.72 -7.59 -24.96
N LYS A 19 -21.09 -8.70 -24.31
CA LYS A 19 -20.67 -9.00 -22.92
C LYS A 19 -19.19 -9.38 -22.86
N PHE A 20 -18.71 -10.11 -23.87
CA PHE A 20 -17.29 -10.45 -23.99
C PHE A 20 -16.41 -9.21 -24.14
N GLU A 21 -16.73 -8.32 -25.05
CA GLU A 21 -15.99 -7.06 -25.26
C GLU A 21 -16.03 -6.17 -24.01
N ARG A 22 -17.16 -6.11 -23.30
CA ARG A 22 -17.27 -5.37 -22.03
C ARG A 22 -16.34 -5.91 -20.95
N ILE A 23 -16.22 -7.22 -20.84
CA ILE A 23 -15.34 -7.90 -19.88
C ILE A 23 -13.87 -7.71 -20.26
N LYS A 24 -13.52 -7.82 -21.54
CA LYS A 24 -12.16 -7.62 -22.07
C LYS A 24 -11.62 -6.24 -21.72
N ARG A 25 -12.48 -5.21 -21.70
CA ARG A 25 -12.12 -3.83 -21.30
C ARG A 25 -11.77 -3.69 -19.81
N LYS A 26 -11.99 -4.74 -19.00
CA LYS A 26 -11.59 -4.77 -17.57
C LYS A 26 -10.24 -5.43 -17.33
N ALA A 27 -9.55 -5.87 -18.37
CA ALA A 27 -8.22 -6.43 -18.26
C ALA A 27 -7.24 -5.42 -17.62
N VAL A 28 -6.34 -5.93 -16.77
CA VAL A 28 -5.28 -5.10 -16.18
C VAL A 28 -4.38 -4.57 -17.29
N ARG A 29 -4.09 -3.29 -17.24
CA ARG A 29 -3.22 -2.59 -18.17
C ARG A 29 -1.95 -2.16 -17.46
N VAL A 30 -0.79 -2.49 -18.02
CA VAL A 30 0.51 -2.08 -17.51
C VAL A 30 1.17 -1.16 -18.52
N ILE A 31 1.61 0.02 -18.09
CA ILE A 31 2.30 1.00 -18.93
C ILE A 31 3.66 1.30 -18.28
N ILE A 32 4.71 1.24 -19.05
CA ILE A 32 6.06 1.55 -18.61
C ILE A 32 6.52 2.82 -19.30
N TYR A 33 6.90 3.80 -18.52
CA TYR A 33 7.40 5.08 -19.01
C TYR A 33 8.93 5.14 -18.97
N GLU A 34 9.51 5.85 -19.93
CA GLU A 34 10.96 6.02 -20.01
C GLU A 34 11.52 6.91 -18.89
N ASP A 35 10.67 7.78 -18.31
CA ASP A 35 11.09 8.77 -17.32
C ASP A 35 10.07 8.89 -16.16
N ILE A 36 10.13 10.01 -15.43
CA ILE A 36 9.24 10.34 -14.31
C ILE A 36 7.89 10.92 -14.75
N ASN A 37 7.71 11.20 -16.04
CA ASN A 37 6.49 11.75 -16.64
C ASN A 37 5.84 10.76 -17.62
N LYS A 38 4.63 11.09 -18.07
CA LYS A 38 3.82 10.25 -18.99
C LYS A 38 4.04 10.53 -20.47
N LEU A 39 5.08 11.29 -20.85
CA LEU A 39 5.24 11.73 -22.24
C LEU A 39 5.63 10.57 -23.17
N ASN A 40 6.57 9.73 -22.73
CA ASN A 40 7.10 8.64 -23.54
C ASN A 40 6.83 7.30 -22.88
N ALA A 41 5.83 6.57 -23.39
CA ALA A 41 5.59 5.19 -23.01
C ALA A 41 6.55 4.27 -23.77
N LYS A 42 7.40 3.55 -23.03
CA LYS A 42 8.32 2.54 -23.58
C LYS A 42 7.58 1.27 -23.99
N LEU A 43 6.59 0.87 -23.18
CA LEU A 43 5.85 -0.37 -23.38
C LEU A 43 4.45 -0.24 -22.78
N GLU A 44 3.48 -0.80 -23.48
CA GLU A 44 2.12 -0.99 -22.97
C GLU A 44 1.72 -2.45 -23.15
N GLN A 45 1.23 -3.06 -22.08
CA GLN A 45 0.76 -4.44 -22.04
C GLN A 45 -0.65 -4.51 -21.48
N ILE A 46 -1.56 -5.14 -22.20
CA ILE A 46 -2.94 -5.40 -21.75
C ILE A 46 -3.09 -6.88 -21.48
N GLY A 47 -3.65 -7.22 -20.30
CA GLY A 47 -3.91 -8.60 -19.91
C GLY A 47 -4.83 -9.34 -20.90
N LYS A 48 -4.47 -10.56 -21.26
CA LYS A 48 -5.24 -11.41 -22.20
C LYS A 48 -5.90 -12.60 -21.52
N LYS A 49 -5.56 -12.87 -20.26
CA LYS A 49 -6.06 -14.01 -19.48
C LYS A 49 -6.89 -13.49 -18.28
N GLY A 50 -7.66 -14.36 -17.64
CA GLY A 50 -8.40 -14.01 -16.42
C GLY A 50 -7.48 -13.66 -15.26
N TYR A 51 -7.99 -12.89 -14.28
CA TYR A 51 -7.18 -12.37 -13.18
C TYR A 51 -6.40 -13.46 -12.44
N ALA A 52 -7.05 -14.55 -12.05
CA ALA A 52 -6.40 -15.60 -11.29
C ALA A 52 -5.32 -16.33 -12.11
N SER A 53 -5.62 -16.69 -13.35
CA SER A 53 -4.68 -17.43 -14.21
C SER A 53 -3.51 -16.57 -14.70
N ALA A 54 -3.66 -15.24 -14.69
CA ALA A 54 -2.64 -14.30 -15.13
C ALA A 54 -1.85 -13.69 -13.97
N PHE A 55 -2.30 -13.82 -12.73
CA PHE A 55 -1.77 -13.03 -11.60
C PHE A 55 -0.27 -13.20 -11.41
N GLU A 56 0.22 -14.43 -11.33
CA GLU A 56 1.66 -14.70 -11.16
C GLU A 56 2.48 -14.16 -12.34
N GLY A 57 1.97 -14.37 -13.57
CA GLY A 57 2.62 -13.80 -14.76
C GLY A 57 2.63 -12.27 -14.78
N LEU A 58 1.57 -11.63 -14.26
CA LEU A 58 1.49 -10.18 -14.11
C LEU A 58 2.52 -9.67 -13.10
N ILE A 59 2.62 -10.28 -11.93
CA ILE A 59 3.59 -9.90 -10.90
C ILE A 59 5.02 -10.08 -11.43
N ASN A 60 5.32 -11.22 -12.05
CA ASN A 60 6.63 -11.49 -12.66
C ASN A 60 6.96 -10.45 -13.74
N PHE A 61 5.99 -10.09 -14.58
CA PHE A 61 6.16 -9.06 -15.59
C PHE A 61 6.46 -7.70 -14.95
N ILE A 62 5.67 -7.25 -13.98
CA ILE A 62 5.90 -5.99 -13.25
C ILE A 62 7.30 -5.99 -12.64
N THR A 63 7.65 -7.01 -11.88
CA THR A 63 8.94 -7.08 -11.17
C THR A 63 10.13 -7.12 -12.13
N SER A 64 9.99 -7.75 -13.30
CA SER A 64 11.05 -7.76 -14.34
C SER A 64 11.29 -6.40 -14.98
N GLN A 65 10.33 -5.49 -14.91
CA GLN A 65 10.43 -4.15 -15.47
C GLN A 65 10.93 -3.10 -14.45
N LEU A 66 11.03 -3.49 -13.19
CA LEU A 66 11.50 -2.58 -12.14
C LEU A 66 13.03 -2.50 -12.15
N PRO A 67 13.57 -1.31 -11.84
CA PRO A 67 15.02 -1.18 -11.72
C PRO A 67 15.52 -2.07 -10.57
N THR A 68 16.65 -2.71 -10.78
CA THR A 68 17.39 -3.47 -9.78
C THR A 68 18.59 -2.66 -9.31
N ASN A 69 18.89 -2.70 -8.00
CA ASN A 69 20.15 -2.18 -7.50
C ASN A 69 21.22 -3.27 -7.63
N GLU A 70 22.21 -3.03 -8.48
CA GLU A 70 23.42 -3.83 -8.46
C GLU A 70 24.32 -3.35 -7.32
N THR A 71 24.34 -4.09 -6.22
CA THR A 71 25.35 -3.86 -5.17
C THR A 71 26.56 -4.73 -5.48
N ILE A 72 27.63 -4.13 -5.96
CA ILE A 72 28.90 -4.81 -6.17
C ILE A 72 29.59 -4.92 -4.82
N THR A 73 29.43 -6.03 -4.13
CA THR A 73 30.33 -6.41 -3.03
C THR A 73 31.57 -7.07 -3.62
N LYS A 74 32.73 -6.97 -2.93
CA LYS A 74 34.04 -7.44 -3.44
C LYS A 74 34.08 -8.93 -3.84
N ILE A 75 33.05 -9.72 -3.56
CA ILE A 75 33.05 -11.19 -3.75
C ILE A 75 31.81 -11.68 -4.54
N PHE A 76 30.64 -10.99 -4.45
CA PHE A 76 29.40 -11.40 -5.14
C PHE A 76 28.65 -10.20 -5.70
N ARG A 77 28.01 -10.40 -6.84
CA ARG A 77 27.08 -9.47 -7.45
C ARG A 77 25.69 -9.84 -6.93
N GLU A 78 25.18 -9.10 -5.94
CA GLU A 78 23.81 -9.28 -5.46
C GLU A 78 22.89 -8.25 -6.12
N GLU A 79 21.93 -8.74 -6.91
CA GLU A 79 20.83 -7.93 -7.39
C GLU A 79 19.77 -7.83 -6.28
N SER A 80 19.64 -6.68 -5.64
CA SER A 80 18.57 -6.44 -4.70
C SER A 80 17.40 -5.74 -5.39
N LYS A 81 16.20 -6.30 -5.24
CA LYS A 81 14.96 -5.67 -5.72
C LYS A 81 14.76 -4.35 -4.96
N ILE A 82 14.53 -3.27 -5.71
CA ILE A 82 14.30 -1.93 -5.14
C ILE A 82 12.95 -1.86 -4.42
N TYR A 83 11.97 -2.64 -4.86
CA TYR A 83 10.62 -2.68 -4.29
C TYR A 83 10.32 -4.05 -3.67
N PRO A 84 9.65 -4.09 -2.50
CA PRO A 84 9.21 -5.35 -1.91
C PRO A 84 8.11 -5.99 -2.78
N GLU A 85 8.38 -7.17 -3.31
CA GLU A 85 7.42 -7.91 -4.14
C GLU A 85 6.10 -8.16 -3.42
N VAL A 86 6.16 -8.43 -2.10
CA VAL A 86 4.98 -8.59 -1.25
C VAL A 86 4.07 -7.36 -1.31
N ALA A 87 4.63 -6.15 -1.27
CA ALA A 87 3.84 -4.92 -1.38
C ALA A 87 3.19 -4.77 -2.75
N ILE A 88 3.92 -5.08 -3.84
CA ILE A 88 3.38 -5.04 -5.21
C ILE A 88 2.22 -6.02 -5.36
N ARG A 89 2.41 -7.29 -4.93
CA ARG A 89 1.38 -8.33 -4.99
C ARG A 89 0.10 -7.90 -4.28
N GLU A 90 0.25 -7.40 -3.06
CA GLU A 90 -0.88 -6.97 -2.24
C GLU A 90 -1.63 -5.79 -2.87
N LEU A 91 -0.91 -4.77 -3.32
CA LEU A 91 -1.52 -3.59 -3.95
C LEU A 91 -2.23 -3.94 -5.27
N VAL A 92 -1.66 -4.84 -6.08
CA VAL A 92 -2.29 -5.30 -7.33
C VAL A 92 -3.54 -6.15 -7.04
N ALA A 93 -3.47 -7.06 -6.06
CA ALA A 93 -4.63 -7.85 -5.64
C ALA A 93 -5.77 -6.95 -5.14
N ASN A 94 -5.45 -5.96 -4.30
CA ASN A 94 -6.42 -5.00 -3.80
C ASN A 94 -7.04 -4.16 -4.92
N ALA A 95 -6.26 -3.71 -5.89
CA ALA A 95 -6.78 -2.98 -7.05
C ALA A 95 -7.78 -3.81 -7.86
N ILE A 96 -7.52 -5.11 -8.04
CA ILE A 96 -8.44 -6.03 -8.74
C ILE A 96 -9.71 -6.26 -7.92
N ILE A 97 -9.60 -6.49 -6.60
CA ILE A 97 -10.74 -6.78 -5.72
C ILE A 97 -11.66 -5.57 -5.58
N HIS A 98 -11.08 -4.37 -5.46
CA HIS A 98 -11.82 -3.15 -5.13
C HIS A 98 -12.26 -2.33 -6.34
N GLN A 99 -11.92 -2.75 -7.58
CA GLN A 99 -12.39 -2.03 -8.77
C GLN A 99 -13.92 -2.05 -8.87
N ASP A 100 -14.48 -0.95 -9.35
CA ASP A 100 -15.90 -0.87 -9.68
C ASP A 100 -16.13 -1.34 -11.12
N PHE A 101 -16.74 -2.51 -11.27
CA PHE A 101 -17.05 -3.08 -12.57
C PHE A 101 -18.16 -2.35 -13.34
N ASN A 102 -18.91 -1.47 -12.68
CA ASN A 102 -19.97 -0.69 -13.32
C ASN A 102 -19.41 0.52 -14.07
N ILE A 103 -18.25 1.05 -13.66
CA ILE A 103 -17.60 2.14 -14.38
C ILE A 103 -17.12 1.62 -15.74
N SER A 104 -17.74 2.11 -16.82
CA SER A 104 -17.38 1.71 -18.19
C SER A 104 -16.11 2.43 -18.66
N GLY A 105 -15.38 1.82 -19.61
CA GLY A 105 -14.19 2.43 -20.21
C GLY A 105 -12.93 2.48 -19.33
N ALA A 106 -13.01 2.00 -18.08
CA ALA A 106 -11.89 2.00 -17.15
C ALA A 106 -11.56 0.58 -16.68
N SER A 107 -10.28 0.32 -16.43
CA SER A 107 -9.74 -0.92 -15.88
C SER A 107 -8.65 -0.61 -14.85
N VAL A 108 -8.21 -1.63 -14.13
CA VAL A 108 -7.02 -1.50 -13.28
C VAL A 108 -5.81 -1.14 -14.16
N MET A 109 -5.14 -0.06 -13.80
CA MET A 109 -3.97 0.45 -14.52
C MET A 109 -2.77 0.50 -13.59
N ILE A 110 -1.65 -0.04 -14.07
CA ILE A 110 -0.37 -0.05 -13.37
C ILE A 110 0.61 0.71 -14.24
N GLU A 111 1.15 1.80 -13.72
CA GLU A 111 2.05 2.70 -14.41
C GLU A 111 3.42 2.67 -13.71
N ILE A 112 4.45 2.28 -14.45
CA ILE A 112 5.81 2.15 -13.94
C ILE A 112 6.64 3.30 -14.48
N PHE A 113 7.20 4.09 -13.55
CA PHE A 113 8.10 5.21 -13.82
C PHE A 113 9.48 4.93 -13.24
N LYS A 114 10.48 5.71 -13.60
CA LYS A 114 11.84 5.57 -13.04
C LYS A 114 11.90 5.66 -11.51
N ASN A 115 10.99 6.42 -10.89
CA ASN A 115 11.04 6.76 -9.47
C ASN A 115 9.83 6.29 -8.66
N ARG A 116 8.84 5.62 -9.28
CA ARG A 116 7.63 5.15 -8.60
C ARG A 116 6.82 4.17 -9.44
N ILE A 117 5.90 3.51 -8.79
CA ILE A 117 4.84 2.71 -9.41
C ILE A 117 3.51 3.35 -8.98
N GLU A 118 2.63 3.62 -9.93
CA GLU A 118 1.25 4.04 -9.67
C GLU A 118 0.30 2.89 -10.00
N ILE A 119 -0.60 2.56 -9.08
CA ILE A 119 -1.64 1.54 -9.27
C ILE A 119 -2.97 2.23 -9.08
N THR A 120 -3.76 2.30 -10.14
CA THR A 120 -5.07 2.95 -10.15
C THR A 120 -6.14 1.91 -10.43
N ASN A 121 -7.18 1.85 -9.60
CA ASN A 121 -8.37 1.06 -9.88
C ASN A 121 -9.61 1.96 -9.98
N PRO A 122 -10.53 1.67 -10.92
CA PRO A 122 -11.82 2.35 -10.99
C PRO A 122 -12.62 2.15 -9.71
N GLY A 123 -13.26 3.20 -9.21
CA GLY A 123 -14.07 3.21 -8.00
C GLY A 123 -13.39 3.90 -6.82
N THR A 124 -14.16 4.75 -6.14
CA THR A 124 -13.73 5.44 -4.92
C THR A 124 -13.52 4.46 -3.77
N PRO A 125 -12.64 4.72 -2.83
CA PRO A 125 -12.46 3.84 -1.67
C PRO A 125 -13.77 3.72 -0.86
N LEU A 126 -14.05 2.53 -0.33
CA LEU A 126 -15.22 2.26 0.51
C LEU A 126 -15.04 2.79 1.94
N ILE A 127 -13.81 2.96 2.37
CA ILE A 127 -13.40 3.45 3.68
C ILE A 127 -12.44 4.63 3.51
N ASP A 128 -12.23 5.39 4.57
CA ASP A 128 -11.27 6.49 4.56
C ASP A 128 -9.86 5.97 4.28
N ILE A 129 -9.15 6.63 3.35
CA ILE A 129 -7.77 6.28 2.98
C ILE A 129 -6.80 6.34 4.17
N TYR A 130 -7.08 7.18 5.15
CA TYR A 130 -6.31 7.25 6.39
C TYR A 130 -6.56 6.06 7.33
N ARG A 131 -7.63 5.30 7.10
CA ARG A 131 -8.03 4.15 7.90
C ARG A 131 -7.76 2.80 7.22
N PHE A 132 -7.06 2.77 6.09
CA PHE A 132 -6.80 1.52 5.36
C PHE A 132 -6.05 0.48 6.19
N ILE A 133 -5.27 0.91 7.19
CA ILE A 133 -4.46 0.02 8.03
C ILE A 133 -5.25 -0.62 9.17
N ASP A 134 -6.34 0.00 9.65
CA ASP A 134 -7.06 -0.47 10.86
C ASP A 134 -8.54 -0.76 10.63
N ALA A 135 -9.10 -0.34 9.50
CA ALA A 135 -10.51 -0.54 9.23
C ALA A 135 -10.82 -2.02 8.98
N ALA A 136 -12.00 -2.44 9.45
CA ALA A 136 -12.48 -3.78 9.17
C ALA A 136 -12.51 -4.04 7.65
N PRO A 137 -12.14 -5.25 7.20
CA PRO A 137 -12.11 -5.60 5.78
C PRO A 137 -13.48 -5.38 5.13
N GLN A 138 -13.48 -4.60 4.07
CA GLN A 138 -14.66 -4.41 3.22
C GLN A 138 -14.26 -4.63 1.76
N SER A 139 -14.93 -5.55 1.09
CA SER A 139 -14.66 -5.84 -0.32
C SER A 139 -15.79 -5.29 -1.19
N ARG A 140 -15.45 -4.54 -2.24
CA ARG A 140 -16.44 -4.15 -3.25
C ARG A 140 -16.99 -5.36 -4.02
N ASN A 141 -16.13 -6.35 -4.24
CA ASN A 141 -16.45 -7.55 -5.01
C ASN A 141 -16.17 -8.81 -4.17
N GLU A 142 -17.07 -9.16 -3.26
CA GLU A 142 -16.88 -10.30 -2.34
C GLU A 142 -16.66 -11.63 -3.06
N ALA A 143 -17.37 -11.88 -4.16
CA ALA A 143 -17.18 -13.10 -4.95
C ALA A 143 -15.77 -13.17 -5.56
N VAL A 144 -15.23 -12.04 -6.03
CA VAL A 144 -13.86 -11.94 -6.54
C VAL A 144 -12.85 -12.17 -5.40
N ALA A 145 -13.03 -11.48 -4.29
CA ALA A 145 -12.17 -11.60 -3.11
C ALA A 145 -12.16 -13.05 -2.59
N SER A 146 -13.33 -13.66 -2.41
CA SER A 146 -13.46 -15.05 -1.96
C SER A 146 -12.77 -16.02 -2.91
N PHE A 147 -12.91 -15.82 -4.22
CA PHE A 147 -12.25 -16.66 -5.20
C PHE A 147 -10.72 -16.51 -5.18
N LEU A 148 -10.22 -15.26 -5.18
CA LEU A 148 -8.77 -15.00 -5.14
C LEU A 148 -8.13 -15.53 -3.85
N ARG A 149 -8.86 -15.51 -2.72
CA ARG A 149 -8.43 -16.17 -1.48
C ARG A 149 -8.29 -17.68 -1.64
N ARG A 150 -9.31 -18.34 -2.22
CA ARG A 150 -9.27 -19.81 -2.44
C ARG A 150 -8.09 -20.27 -3.29
N VAL A 151 -7.69 -19.46 -4.26
CA VAL A 151 -6.51 -19.74 -5.09
C VAL A 151 -5.22 -19.12 -4.53
N LYS A 152 -5.22 -18.65 -3.28
CA LYS A 152 -4.07 -18.13 -2.52
C LYS A 152 -3.36 -16.92 -3.16
N ILE A 153 -4.10 -16.10 -3.91
CA ILE A 153 -3.59 -14.85 -4.48
C ILE A 153 -3.60 -13.73 -3.44
N CYS A 154 -4.60 -13.69 -2.57
CA CYS A 154 -4.70 -12.77 -1.43
C CYS A 154 -5.04 -13.53 -0.14
N GLU A 155 -4.79 -12.89 1.00
CA GLU A 155 -5.09 -13.45 2.33
C GLU A 155 -6.45 -12.99 2.87
N GLU A 156 -6.96 -13.71 3.87
CA GLU A 156 -8.30 -13.51 4.42
C GLU A 156 -8.36 -12.45 5.52
N ARG A 157 -7.22 -12.05 6.09
CA ARG A 157 -7.14 -11.43 7.41
C ARG A 157 -7.27 -9.90 7.46
N GLY A 158 -7.49 -9.22 6.33
CA GLY A 158 -7.55 -7.74 6.31
C GLY A 158 -6.22 -7.04 6.59
N SER A 159 -5.13 -7.78 6.71
CA SER A 159 -3.77 -7.25 7.02
C SER A 159 -2.96 -6.86 5.78
N GLY A 160 -3.60 -6.70 4.62
CA GLY A 160 -2.91 -6.44 3.36
C GLY A 160 -2.16 -5.13 3.36
N VAL A 161 -2.80 -4.05 3.78
CA VAL A 161 -2.16 -2.72 3.85
C VAL A 161 -1.09 -2.66 4.95
N ASP A 162 -1.28 -3.35 6.08
CA ASP A 162 -0.28 -3.47 7.14
C ASP A 162 1.01 -4.09 6.60
N ARG A 163 0.88 -5.17 5.83
CA ARG A 163 2.01 -5.84 5.18
C ARG A 163 2.70 -4.95 4.16
N VAL A 164 1.95 -4.17 3.38
CA VAL A 164 2.53 -3.18 2.46
C VAL A 164 3.38 -2.19 3.24
N ILE A 165 2.82 -1.55 4.28
CA ILE A 165 3.51 -0.53 5.07
C ILE A 165 4.72 -1.13 5.78
N PHE A 166 4.57 -2.30 6.42
CA PHE A 166 5.67 -3.00 7.08
C PHE A 166 6.84 -3.27 6.12
N ASN A 167 6.55 -3.83 4.93
CA ASN A 167 7.60 -4.12 3.95
C ASN A 167 8.23 -2.86 3.36
N VAL A 168 7.45 -1.80 3.14
CA VAL A 168 7.96 -0.49 2.72
C VAL A 168 8.92 0.09 3.77
N GLU A 169 8.61 -0.06 5.05
CA GLU A 169 9.49 0.35 6.14
C GLU A 169 10.77 -0.49 6.20
N LEU A 170 10.65 -1.80 6.05
CA LEU A 170 11.79 -2.72 6.04
C LEU A 170 12.78 -2.37 4.91
N TYR A 171 12.27 -2.01 3.72
CA TYR A 171 13.06 -1.58 2.57
C TYR A 171 13.49 -0.11 2.65
N GLN A 172 13.14 0.61 3.73
CA GLN A 172 13.46 2.03 3.94
C GLN A 172 12.96 2.94 2.81
N LEU A 173 11.86 2.57 2.16
CA LEU A 173 11.24 3.38 1.12
C LEU A 173 10.41 4.51 1.75
N PRO A 174 10.14 5.60 0.99
CA PRO A 174 9.09 6.54 1.35
C PRO A 174 7.76 5.80 1.54
N ALA A 175 6.94 6.27 2.46
CA ALA A 175 5.63 5.68 2.73
C ALA A 175 4.75 5.72 1.47
N PRO A 176 3.97 4.67 1.18
CA PRO A 176 3.05 4.68 0.04
C PRO A 176 2.01 5.80 0.20
N GLU A 177 1.58 6.34 -0.91
CA GLU A 177 0.56 7.37 -0.94
C GLU A 177 -0.75 6.79 -1.46
N PHE A 178 -1.81 6.91 -0.66
CA PHE A 178 -3.16 6.49 -1.03
C PHE A 178 -3.95 7.74 -1.40
N ILE A 179 -4.53 7.75 -2.59
CA ILE A 179 -5.24 8.92 -3.13
C ILE A 179 -6.66 8.51 -3.50
N ARG A 180 -7.62 9.29 -3.01
CA ARG A 180 -9.00 9.24 -3.47
C ARG A 180 -9.17 10.22 -4.62
N GLU A 181 -9.43 9.71 -5.82
CA GLU A 181 -9.84 10.48 -6.98
C GLU A 181 -11.37 10.47 -7.11
N GLU A 182 -11.93 11.27 -8.01
CA GLU A 182 -13.40 11.40 -8.20
C GLU A 182 -14.07 10.04 -8.47
N ASN A 183 -13.48 9.24 -9.36
CA ASN A 183 -14.03 7.95 -9.79
C ASN A 183 -12.99 6.81 -9.69
N ALA A 184 -11.93 6.99 -8.91
CA ALA A 184 -10.85 6.02 -8.80
C ALA A 184 -10.19 6.06 -7.41
N THR A 185 -9.48 4.97 -7.12
CA THR A 185 -8.51 4.91 -6.03
C THR A 185 -7.13 4.71 -6.64
N LYS A 186 -6.16 5.52 -6.22
CA LYS A 186 -4.78 5.40 -6.66
C LYS A 186 -3.85 5.15 -5.49
N VAL A 187 -2.88 4.27 -5.69
CA VAL A 187 -1.77 4.05 -4.77
C VAL A 187 -0.46 4.32 -5.48
N ILE A 188 0.43 5.08 -4.84
CA ILE A 188 1.77 5.37 -5.34
C ILE A 188 2.79 4.72 -4.41
N LEU A 189 3.62 3.85 -4.97
CA LEU A 189 4.75 3.22 -4.30
C LEU A 189 6.03 3.85 -4.84
N TYR A 190 6.73 4.59 -3.99
CA TYR A 190 7.93 5.35 -4.37
C TYR A 190 9.19 4.48 -4.28
N SER A 191 10.16 4.73 -5.18
CA SER A 191 11.50 4.17 -5.06
C SER A 191 12.24 4.74 -3.85
N TYR A 192 13.37 4.13 -3.49
CA TYR A 192 14.21 4.62 -2.41
C TYR A 192 14.58 6.10 -2.58
N LYS A 193 14.51 6.82 -1.48
CA LYS A 193 14.85 8.23 -1.38
C LYS A 193 15.50 8.48 -0.02
N ASP A 194 16.70 9.06 -0.02
CA ASP A 194 17.35 9.48 1.23
C ASP A 194 16.44 10.42 2.03
N LEU A 195 16.47 10.33 3.35
CA LEU A 195 15.68 11.19 4.24
C LEU A 195 15.89 12.69 3.96
N SER A 196 17.11 13.09 3.60
CA SER A 196 17.45 14.46 3.22
C SER A 196 16.76 14.95 1.94
N LYS A 197 16.40 14.01 1.06
CA LYS A 197 15.72 14.26 -0.22
C LYS A 197 14.19 14.07 -0.13
N MET A 198 13.69 13.55 0.99
CA MET A 198 12.25 13.42 1.23
C MET A 198 11.64 14.80 1.46
N SER A 199 10.49 15.07 0.85
CA SER A 199 9.71 16.27 1.13
C SER A 199 9.18 16.26 2.57
N LYS A 200 8.67 17.38 3.04
CA LYS A 200 8.00 17.46 4.33
C LYS A 200 6.80 16.51 4.39
N GLU A 201 6.02 16.46 3.32
CA GLU A 201 4.83 15.62 3.15
C GLU A 201 5.22 14.13 3.19
N ASP A 202 6.30 13.73 2.52
CA ASP A 202 6.83 12.35 2.56
C ASP A 202 7.17 11.93 3.99
N ARG A 203 7.83 12.81 4.76
CA ARG A 203 8.21 12.53 6.16
C ARG A 203 7.00 12.46 7.08
N ILE A 204 6.03 13.36 6.91
CA ILE A 204 4.79 13.37 7.70
C ILE A 204 3.98 12.10 7.41
N ARG A 205 3.80 11.74 6.14
CA ARG A 205 3.09 10.53 5.73
C ARG A 205 3.73 9.27 6.31
N ALA A 206 5.06 9.18 6.25
CA ALA A 206 5.79 8.05 6.81
C ALA A 206 5.68 8.00 8.34
N CYS A 207 5.74 9.15 9.03
CA CYS A 207 5.52 9.23 10.48
C CYS A 207 4.10 8.76 10.87
N TYR A 208 3.09 9.20 10.13
CA TYR A 208 1.71 8.80 10.34
C TYR A 208 1.51 7.29 10.14
N GLN A 209 1.96 6.74 9.02
CA GLN A 209 1.80 5.31 8.74
C GLN A 209 2.58 4.44 9.73
N HIS A 210 3.75 4.91 10.20
CA HIS A 210 4.49 4.25 11.27
C HIS A 210 3.69 4.24 12.60
N ALA A 211 3.04 5.35 12.94
CA ALA A 211 2.17 5.40 14.11
C ALA A 211 0.99 4.42 13.98
N CYS A 212 0.37 4.31 12.79
CA CYS A 212 -0.68 3.34 12.52
C CYS A 212 -0.17 1.90 12.65
N LEU A 213 0.99 1.59 12.06
CA LEU A 213 1.59 0.25 12.15
C LEU A 213 1.88 -0.15 13.60
N LYS A 214 2.44 0.77 14.42
CA LYS A 214 2.67 0.55 15.85
C LYS A 214 1.36 0.31 16.60
N TYR A 215 0.34 1.10 16.31
CA TYR A 215 -0.96 0.97 16.96
C TYR A 215 -1.62 -0.41 16.71
N VAL A 216 -1.64 -0.90 15.46
CA VAL A 216 -2.21 -2.23 15.16
C VAL A 216 -1.36 -3.37 15.74
N GLN A 217 -0.07 -3.13 15.97
CA GLN A 217 0.84 -4.04 16.69
C GLN A 217 0.68 -4.00 18.22
N ARG A 218 -0.24 -3.20 18.74
CA ARG A 218 -0.41 -2.95 20.18
C ARG A 218 0.77 -2.23 20.83
N GLU A 219 1.47 -1.39 20.06
CA GLU A 219 2.58 -0.57 20.49
C GLU A 219 2.28 0.91 20.29
N GLN A 220 3.10 1.78 20.89
CA GLN A 220 3.03 3.23 20.68
C GLN A 220 4.23 3.71 19.89
N MET A 221 4.02 4.67 19.02
CA MET A 221 5.11 5.33 18.31
C MET A 221 5.87 6.25 19.27
N THR A 222 7.20 6.21 19.21
CA THR A 222 8.11 7.03 20.02
C THR A 222 9.16 7.71 19.15
N ASN A 223 9.91 8.66 19.71
CA ASN A 223 11.08 9.23 19.04
C ASN A 223 12.08 8.13 18.64
N LYS A 224 12.27 7.11 19.50
CA LYS A 224 13.16 5.99 19.21
C LYS A 224 12.69 5.22 17.99
N SER A 225 11.40 4.84 17.92
CA SER A 225 10.88 4.08 16.79
C SER A 225 10.92 4.87 15.46
N ILE A 226 10.73 6.19 15.49
CA ILE A 226 10.94 7.06 14.31
C ILE A 226 12.39 7.09 13.87
N ARG A 227 13.34 7.10 14.82
CA ARG A 227 14.77 7.01 14.47
C ARG A 227 15.10 5.67 13.78
N GLU A 228 14.55 4.58 14.29
CA GLU A 228 14.67 3.25 13.69
C GLU A 228 14.07 3.22 12.28
N ARG A 229 12.85 3.77 12.11
CA ARG A 229 12.15 3.87 10.82
C ARG A 229 12.97 4.59 9.74
N PHE A 230 13.67 5.66 10.11
CA PHE A 230 14.43 6.49 9.17
C PHE A 230 15.95 6.29 9.24
N LYS A 231 16.44 5.31 10.00
CA LYS A 231 17.87 5.09 10.27
C LYS A 231 18.60 6.36 10.76
N ILE A 232 17.93 7.15 11.59
CA ILE A 232 18.51 8.34 12.22
C ILE A 232 19.37 7.91 13.40
N SER A 233 20.63 8.34 13.44
CA SER A 233 21.53 8.05 14.55
C SER A 233 21.03 8.67 15.87
N ASP A 234 21.43 8.08 17.00
CA ASP A 234 21.05 8.56 18.33
C ASP A 234 21.46 10.02 18.58
N LYS A 235 22.57 10.45 18.03
CA LYS A 235 23.04 11.83 18.13
C LYS A 235 22.11 12.84 17.43
N ASN A 236 21.35 12.38 16.43
CA ASN A 236 20.45 13.19 15.62
C ASN A 236 18.97 13.09 16.05
N TYR A 237 18.69 12.71 17.32
CA TYR A 237 17.31 12.63 17.85
C TYR A 237 16.47 13.90 17.61
N PRO A 238 17.01 15.13 17.51
CA PRO A 238 16.21 16.31 17.23
C PRO A 238 15.53 16.27 15.84
N MET A 239 16.13 15.56 14.87
CA MET A 239 15.51 15.37 13.53
C MET A 239 14.21 14.56 13.64
N ALA A 240 14.22 13.45 14.39
CA ALA A 240 13.01 12.68 14.65
C ALA A 240 11.95 13.50 15.39
N SER A 241 12.36 14.31 16.38
CA SER A 241 11.45 15.20 17.10
C SER A 241 10.81 16.24 16.19
N ARG A 242 11.54 16.75 15.19
CA ARG A 242 11.00 17.68 14.19
C ARG A 242 9.93 17.00 13.32
N ILE A 243 10.19 15.79 12.83
CA ILE A 243 9.22 15.02 12.01
C ILE A 243 7.94 14.77 12.80
N ILE A 244 8.07 14.34 14.06
CA ILE A 244 6.92 14.13 14.96
C ILE A 244 6.14 15.43 15.16
N LYS A 245 6.82 16.55 15.42
CA LYS A 245 6.17 17.86 15.58
C LYS A 245 5.42 18.29 14.32
N GLU A 246 5.99 18.06 13.14
CA GLU A 246 5.33 18.33 11.86
C GLU A 246 4.07 17.49 11.66
N ALA A 247 4.12 16.21 12.05
CA ALA A 247 2.96 15.30 11.99
C ALA A 247 1.87 15.67 13.03
N LEU A 248 2.23 16.15 14.23
CA LEU A 248 1.30 16.69 15.22
C LEU A 248 0.60 17.97 14.71
N ILE A 249 1.36 18.90 14.11
CA ILE A 249 0.80 20.12 13.51
C ILE A 249 -0.17 19.79 12.38
N SER A 250 0.13 18.76 11.59
CA SER A 250 -0.75 18.25 10.53
C SER A 250 -1.96 17.46 11.05
N LYS A 251 -2.09 17.28 12.39
CA LYS A 251 -3.17 16.55 13.05
C LYS A 251 -3.33 15.10 12.57
N LEU A 252 -2.29 14.48 12.06
CA LEU A 252 -2.29 13.08 11.65
C LEU A 252 -1.94 12.12 12.79
N ILE A 253 -1.26 12.63 13.82
CA ILE A 253 -0.97 11.92 15.06
C ILE A 253 -1.36 12.81 16.25
N LYS A 254 -1.47 12.20 17.44
CA LYS A 254 -1.73 12.88 18.70
C LYS A 254 -0.89 12.27 19.81
N ASP A 255 -0.73 12.98 20.92
CA ASP A 255 -0.08 12.46 22.11
C ASP A 255 -0.87 11.26 22.67
N ALA A 256 -0.18 10.21 23.07
CA ALA A 256 -0.81 9.04 23.67
C ALA A 256 -1.33 9.35 25.10
N ASP A 257 -0.64 10.21 25.83
CA ASP A 257 -1.08 10.74 27.12
C ASP A 257 -1.02 12.27 27.14
N PRO A 258 -2.15 12.96 26.89
CA PRO A 258 -2.20 14.42 26.89
C PRO A 258 -1.94 15.06 28.26
N LYS A 259 -2.01 14.28 29.35
CA LYS A 259 -1.78 14.78 30.73
C LYS A 259 -0.33 14.64 31.16
N SER A 260 0.46 13.88 30.42
CA SER A 260 1.88 13.68 30.72
C SER A 260 2.71 14.88 30.30
N ASN A 261 3.40 15.51 31.23
CA ASN A 261 4.39 16.55 30.96
C ASN A 261 5.80 15.98 30.66
N SER A 262 5.96 14.65 30.64
CA SER A 262 7.25 13.99 30.47
C SER A 262 7.65 13.89 29.01
N ARG A 263 8.56 14.75 28.57
CA ARG A 263 9.16 14.64 27.21
C ARG A 263 9.99 13.36 27.01
N LYS A 264 10.52 12.77 28.10
CA LYS A 264 11.38 11.58 28.03
C LYS A 264 10.60 10.32 27.62
N HIS A 265 9.33 10.25 27.97
CA HIS A 265 8.45 9.11 27.71
C HIS A 265 7.31 9.46 26.75
N ALA A 266 7.47 10.53 25.96
CA ALA A 266 6.47 10.94 24.99
C ALA A 266 6.22 9.83 23.96
N ALA A 267 4.96 9.46 23.81
CA ALA A 267 4.48 8.46 22.88
C ALA A 267 3.30 9.04 22.07
N TYR A 268 3.08 8.51 20.89
CA TYR A 268 2.13 9.07 19.95
C TYR A 268 1.27 7.98 19.32
N LEU A 269 0.02 8.35 19.01
CA LEU A 269 -0.98 7.52 18.39
C LEU A 269 -1.47 8.17 17.09
N PRO A 270 -2.04 7.42 16.13
CA PRO A 270 -2.79 8.00 15.03
C PRO A 270 -3.94 8.88 15.54
N PHE A 271 -4.35 9.91 14.79
CA PHE A 271 -5.39 10.87 15.22
C PHE A 271 -6.71 10.20 15.56
N TRP A 272 -7.08 9.14 14.86
CA TRP A 272 -8.33 8.38 15.03
C TRP A 272 -8.28 7.33 16.15
N ALA A 273 -7.10 6.99 16.69
CA ALA A 273 -6.97 5.97 17.74
C ALA A 273 -7.70 6.37 19.02
N TRP A 274 -8.27 5.40 19.72
CA TRP A 274 -8.90 5.62 21.04
C TRP A 274 -7.85 5.57 22.15
N TYR A 275 -7.98 6.42 23.16
CA TYR A 275 -7.03 6.48 24.29
C TYR A 275 -7.05 5.22 25.17
N ASN A 276 -8.16 4.46 25.15
CA ASN A 276 -8.39 3.36 26.09
C ASN A 276 -8.18 1.96 25.54
N ASP A 277 -8.06 1.76 24.21
CA ASP A 277 -8.20 0.41 23.66
C ASP A 277 -6.90 -0.40 23.54
N ALA A 278 -5.73 0.22 23.61
CA ALA A 278 -4.50 -0.48 23.25
C ALA A 278 -3.55 -0.79 24.42
N PHE A 279 -3.59 -0.06 25.55
CA PHE A 279 -2.43 -0.03 26.44
C PHE A 279 -2.72 -0.15 27.94
N TYR A 280 -3.95 -0.03 28.39
CA TYR A 280 -4.32 -0.23 29.79
C TYR A 280 -4.98 -1.60 30.01
N GLY A 281 -4.28 -2.67 29.67
CA GLY A 281 -4.60 -4.00 30.15
C GLY A 281 -4.18 -4.16 31.60
N LYS A 282 -4.78 -3.39 32.51
CA LYS A 282 -4.80 -3.67 33.95
C LYS A 282 -6.03 -3.02 34.58
N ASN A 283 -6.91 -3.90 35.13
CA ASN A 283 -7.90 -3.61 36.17
C ASN A 283 -9.15 -2.80 35.81
N PHE A 284 -10.09 -3.43 35.08
CA PHE A 284 -11.52 -3.13 35.24
C PHE A 284 -12.33 -4.38 35.62
N TYR A 285 -11.75 -5.31 36.38
CA TYR A 285 -12.50 -6.32 37.12
C TYR A 285 -11.98 -6.38 38.56
N SER A 286 -12.19 -5.31 39.30
CA SER A 286 -12.18 -5.34 40.78
C SER A 286 -12.87 -4.11 41.30
N SER A 287 -14.19 -4.18 41.36
CA SER A 287 -15.03 -3.63 42.44
C SER A 287 -16.50 -3.90 42.16
N ASN A 288 -16.96 -4.79 42.95
CA ASN A 288 -18.30 -5.22 43.37
C ASN A 288 -18.85 -6.48 42.70
#